data_d1d01057e852fe9881d36e94621cd531
#
_entry.id   d1d01057e852fe9881d36e94621cd531
#
_cell.length_a   1.000
_cell.length_b   1.000
_cell.length_c   1.000
_cell.angle_alpha   90.00
_cell.angle_beta   90.00
_cell.angle_gamma   90.00
#
_symmetry.space_group_name_H-M   'P 1'
#
loop_
_entity.id
_entity.type
_entity.pdbx_description
1 polymer ?
#
loop_
_entity_poly.entity_id
_entity_poly.type
_entity_poly.pdbx_seq_one_letter_code
_entity_poly.pdbx_strand_id
1 'polypeptide(L)'
;MRRVVVTGLGLVTPLASGVEESWSRILSGESGASEITRFDNSRVTTKYACEVPIGDGSNGTFCADDWMEAKERRKVDDFILYGIAAADQAV
;
A
#
# COMPACT_ATOMS: atom_id res chain seq x y z
N MET A 1 32.08 10.06 15.78
CA MET A 1 31.08 9.09 15.32
C MET A 1 29.93 9.84 14.64
N ARG A 2 29.55 9.41 13.46
CA ARG A 2 28.38 10.00 12.79
C ARG A 2 27.10 9.43 13.41
N ARG A 3 26.11 10.28 13.59
CA ARG A 3 24.78 9.87 14.04
C ARG A 3 23.81 9.97 12.88
N VAL A 4 23.02 8.93 12.72
CA VAL A 4 21.95 8.91 11.71
C VAL A 4 20.63 8.64 12.43
N VAL A 5 19.64 9.45 12.16
CA VAL A 5 18.32 9.32 12.77
C VAL A 5 17.25 9.22 11.68
N VAL A 6 16.18 8.51 12.01
CA VAL A 6 15.01 8.41 11.14
C VAL A 6 14.04 9.53 11.52
N THR A 7 13.70 10.38 10.56
CA THR A 7 12.84 11.55 10.80
C THR A 7 11.43 11.37 10.24
N GLY A 8 11.20 10.34 9.45
CA GLY A 8 9.88 10.08 8.91
C GLY A 8 9.81 8.69 8.32
N LEU A 9 8.62 8.11 8.33
CA LEU A 9 8.32 6.79 7.78
C LEU A 9 7.08 6.85 6.93
N GLY A 10 7.04 6.06 5.87
CA GLY A 10 5.85 5.90 5.04
C GLY A 10 5.73 4.46 4.57
N LEU A 11 4.52 3.94 4.58
CA LEU A 11 4.24 2.56 4.17
C LEU A 11 2.96 2.50 3.33
N VAL A 12 3.02 1.68 2.29
CA VAL A 12 1.84 1.17 1.59
C VAL A 12 2.04 -0.33 1.52
N THR A 13 1.22 -1.08 2.22
CA THR A 13 1.40 -2.52 2.42
C THR A 13 0.13 -3.28 2.10
N PRO A 14 0.20 -4.62 1.93
CA PRO A 14 -1.00 -5.44 1.80
C PRO A 14 -1.93 -5.41 3.03
N LEU A 15 -1.46 -4.93 4.17
CA LEU A 15 -2.28 -4.76 5.36
C LEU A 15 -3.02 -3.42 5.36
N ALA A 16 -2.31 -2.34 5.01
CA ALA A 16 -2.90 -1.01 5.02
C ALA A 16 -2.01 0.02 4.32
N SER A 17 -2.59 1.16 4.00
CA SER A 17 -1.86 2.37 3.63
C SER A 17 -1.62 3.18 4.91
N GLY A 18 -0.37 3.46 5.22
CA GLY A 18 0.03 4.21 6.40
C GLY A 18 0.76 3.37 7.43
N VAL A 19 1.67 4.03 8.16
CA VAL A 19 2.56 3.35 9.12
C VAL A 19 1.80 2.82 10.33
N GLU A 20 0.97 3.65 10.95
CA GLU A 20 0.29 3.28 12.18
C GLU A 20 -0.71 2.16 11.99
N GLU A 21 -1.51 2.23 10.95
CA GLU A 21 -2.50 1.20 10.64
C GLU A 21 -1.82 -0.12 10.28
N SER A 22 -0.76 -0.07 9.46
CA SER A 22 0.02 -1.25 9.10
C SER A 22 0.66 -1.88 10.33
N TRP A 23 1.25 -1.08 11.20
CA TRP A 23 1.91 -1.56 12.41
C TRP A 23 0.92 -2.19 13.38
N SER A 24 -0.24 -1.55 13.56
CA SER A 24 -1.31 -2.09 14.41
C SER A 24 -1.76 -3.48 13.95
N ARG A 25 -1.92 -3.67 12.64
CA ARG A 25 -2.33 -4.95 12.07
C ARG A 25 -1.24 -6.01 12.16
N ILE A 26 0.03 -5.61 12.02
CA ILE A 26 1.17 -6.52 12.24
C ILE A 26 1.16 -7.04 13.68
N LEU A 27 0.99 -6.14 14.65
CA LEU A 27 0.96 -6.52 16.07
C LEU A 27 -0.23 -7.42 16.40
N SER A 28 -1.34 -7.28 15.69
CA SER A 28 -2.52 -8.13 15.84
C SER A 28 -2.37 -9.50 15.16
N GLY A 29 -1.29 -9.72 14.43
CA GLY A 29 -1.05 -10.99 13.74
C GLY A 29 -1.85 -11.15 12.44
N GLU A 30 -2.37 -10.07 11.87
CA GLU A 30 -3.12 -10.13 10.61
C GLU A 30 -2.23 -10.45 9.43
N SER A 31 -2.78 -11.14 8.44
CA SER A 31 -2.12 -11.44 7.17
C SER A 31 -2.74 -10.64 6.05
N GLY A 32 -1.90 -10.14 5.15
CA GLY A 32 -2.36 -9.48 3.92
C GLY A 32 -2.56 -10.42 2.75
N ALA A 33 -2.31 -11.72 2.94
CA ALA A 33 -2.49 -12.71 1.89
C ALA A 33 -3.97 -13.08 1.74
N SER A 34 -4.46 -13.08 0.51
CA SER A 34 -5.85 -13.44 0.21
C SER A 34 -5.97 -13.91 -1.23
N GLU A 35 -7.16 -14.36 -1.61
CA GLU A 35 -7.41 -14.74 -2.99
C GLU A 35 -7.25 -13.51 -3.90
N ILE A 36 -6.66 -13.73 -5.07
CA ILE A 36 -6.46 -12.67 -6.05
C ILE A 36 -7.81 -12.13 -6.54
N THR A 37 -8.00 -10.82 -6.46
CA THR A 37 -9.25 -10.15 -6.87
C THR A 37 -9.08 -9.21 -8.06
N ARG A 38 -7.85 -8.85 -8.42
CA ARG A 38 -7.58 -7.82 -9.44
C ARG A 38 -7.76 -8.33 -10.87
N PHE A 39 -7.78 -9.64 -11.04
CA PHE A 39 -8.04 -10.26 -12.33
C PHE A 39 -8.66 -11.65 -12.12
N ASP A 40 -9.19 -12.24 -13.19
CA ASP A 40 -9.72 -13.60 -13.16
C ASP A 40 -8.57 -14.60 -13.01
N ASN A 41 -8.50 -15.27 -11.86
CA ASN A 41 -7.42 -16.19 -11.52
C ASN A 41 -7.72 -17.65 -11.86
N SER A 42 -8.83 -17.92 -12.54
CA SER A 42 -9.29 -19.29 -12.81
C SER A 42 -8.30 -20.11 -13.65
N ARG A 43 -7.47 -19.44 -14.45
CA ARG A 43 -6.50 -20.08 -15.35
C ARG A 43 -5.07 -20.04 -14.85
N VAL A 44 -4.82 -19.47 -13.67
CA VAL A 44 -3.46 -19.42 -13.12
C VAL A 44 -3.30 -20.41 -11.98
N THR A 45 -2.08 -20.88 -11.80
CA THR A 45 -1.77 -21.88 -10.77
C THR A 45 -1.85 -21.29 -9.37
N THR A 46 -1.28 -20.09 -9.20
CA THR A 46 -1.29 -19.38 -7.93
C THR A 46 -2.58 -18.58 -7.79
N LYS A 47 -3.32 -18.84 -6.71
CA LYS A 47 -4.62 -18.19 -6.46
C LYS A 47 -4.55 -17.09 -5.41
N TYR A 48 -3.47 -17.01 -4.64
CA TYR A 48 -3.31 -16.08 -3.53
C TYR A 48 -2.25 -15.06 -3.82
N ALA A 49 -2.46 -13.84 -3.33
CA ALA A 49 -1.48 -12.76 -3.40
C ALA A 49 -1.68 -11.81 -2.23
N CYS A 50 -0.68 -10.97 -2.01
CA CYS A 50 -0.76 -9.90 -1.02
C CYS A 50 -1.03 -8.60 -1.78
N GLU A 51 -2.30 -8.25 -1.88
CA GLU A 51 -2.74 -7.05 -2.61
C GLU A 51 -2.88 -5.87 -1.65
N VAL A 52 -2.52 -4.68 -2.12
CA VAL A 52 -2.77 -3.45 -1.37
C VAL A 52 -4.29 -3.21 -1.30
N PRO A 53 -4.87 -3.01 -0.10
CA PRO A 53 -6.31 -2.76 0.01
C PRO A 53 -6.67 -1.40 -0.59
N ILE A 54 -7.51 -1.41 -1.61
CA ILE A 54 -7.96 -0.21 -2.33
C ILE A 54 -9.32 0.21 -1.81
N GLY A 55 -9.48 1.51 -1.58
CA GLY A 55 -10.76 2.06 -1.11
C GLY A 55 -10.75 3.57 -1.15
N ASP A 56 -11.57 4.18 -0.29
CA ASP A 56 -11.73 5.63 -0.20
C ASP A 56 -10.74 6.31 0.76
N GLY A 57 -9.80 5.57 1.30
CA GLY A 57 -8.83 6.07 2.27
C GLY A 57 -9.21 5.81 3.72
N SER A 58 -10.41 5.30 3.98
CA SER A 58 -10.84 4.94 5.33
C SER A 58 -10.36 3.54 5.70
N ASN A 59 -10.25 3.24 7.00
CA ASN A 59 -9.88 1.93 7.53
C ASN A 59 -8.56 1.40 6.97
N GLY A 60 -7.61 2.29 6.67
CA GLY A 60 -6.30 1.89 6.14
C GLY A 60 -6.30 1.52 4.67
N THR A 61 -7.40 1.75 3.93
CA THR A 61 -7.42 1.50 2.49
C THR A 61 -6.64 2.58 1.73
N PHE A 62 -6.14 2.21 0.56
CA PHE A 62 -5.39 3.11 -0.30
C PHE A 62 -6.33 3.80 -1.28
N CYS A 63 -6.39 5.13 -1.23
CA CYS A 63 -7.13 5.94 -2.19
C CYS A 63 -6.14 6.69 -3.06
N ALA A 64 -6.06 6.34 -4.33
CA ALA A 64 -5.09 6.93 -5.24
C ALA A 64 -5.27 8.43 -5.42
N ASP A 65 -6.52 8.91 -5.31
CA ASP A 65 -6.82 10.34 -5.47
C ASP A 65 -6.21 11.21 -4.37
N ASP A 66 -5.90 10.63 -3.20
CA ASP A 66 -5.26 11.33 -2.09
C ASP A 66 -3.79 11.67 -2.39
N TRP A 67 -3.16 10.94 -3.33
CA TRP A 67 -1.72 11.00 -3.56
C TRP A 67 -1.34 11.53 -4.93
N MET A 68 -2.23 11.43 -5.91
CA MET A 68 -1.93 11.83 -7.28
C MET A 68 -3.22 12.18 -8.03
N GLU A 69 -3.17 13.25 -8.84
CA GLU A 69 -4.29 13.63 -9.68
C GLU A 69 -4.59 12.54 -10.72
N ALA A 70 -5.87 12.39 -11.08
CA ALA A 70 -6.30 11.37 -12.04
C ALA A 70 -5.57 11.44 -13.37
N LYS A 71 -5.25 12.65 -13.84
CA LYS A 71 -4.53 12.86 -15.09
C LYS A 71 -3.11 12.28 -15.03
N GLU A 72 -2.42 12.47 -13.92
CA GLU A 72 -1.07 11.95 -13.73
C GLU A 72 -1.08 10.43 -13.51
N ARG A 73 -2.10 9.89 -12.83
CA ARG A 73 -2.26 8.46 -12.56
C ARG A 73 -2.29 7.63 -13.84
N ARG A 74 -2.83 8.19 -14.93
CA ARG A 74 -2.89 7.50 -16.21
C ARG A 74 -1.53 7.27 -16.86
N LYS A 75 -0.51 7.96 -16.38
CA LYS A 75 0.84 7.92 -16.93
C LYS A 75 1.76 6.97 -16.18
N VAL A 76 1.32 6.41 -15.04
CA VAL A 76 2.17 5.61 -14.17
C VAL A 76 1.51 4.30 -13.81
N ASP A 77 2.34 3.28 -13.55
CA ASP A 77 1.90 2.01 -12.99
C ASP A 77 1.68 2.12 -11.48
N ASP A 78 0.94 1.17 -10.92
CA ASP A 78 0.59 1.17 -9.49
C ASP A 78 1.81 1.22 -8.58
N PHE A 79 2.89 0.53 -8.92
CA PHE A 79 4.07 0.51 -8.04
C PHE A 79 4.70 1.90 -7.90
N ILE A 80 4.63 2.72 -8.94
CA ILE A 80 5.10 4.11 -8.90
C ILE A 80 4.23 4.92 -7.96
N LEU A 81 2.92 4.74 -8.06
CA LEU A 81 1.96 5.44 -7.20
C LEU A 81 2.15 5.07 -5.73
N TYR A 82 2.33 3.79 -5.43
CA TYR A 82 2.60 3.34 -4.06
C TYR A 82 3.92 3.92 -3.52
N GLY A 83 4.95 3.96 -4.36
CA GLY A 83 6.23 4.56 -3.98
C GLY A 83 6.11 6.04 -3.67
N ILE A 84 5.37 6.79 -4.47
CA ILE A 84 5.11 8.21 -4.24
C ILE A 84 4.33 8.41 -2.94
N ALA A 85 3.29 7.61 -2.71
CA ALA A 85 2.48 7.71 -1.50
C ALA A 85 3.30 7.42 -0.24
N ALA A 86 4.13 6.40 -0.26
CA ALA A 86 5.00 6.06 0.87
C ALA A 86 6.05 7.15 1.11
N ALA A 87 6.64 7.68 0.04
CA ALA A 87 7.62 8.77 0.15
C ALA A 87 6.99 10.05 0.70
N ASP A 88 5.79 10.38 0.26
CA ASP A 88 5.06 11.57 0.74
C ASP A 88 4.74 11.46 2.24
N GLN A 89 4.37 10.27 2.71
CA GLN A 89 4.15 10.02 4.13
C GLN A 89 5.43 10.23 4.95
N ALA A 90 6.58 9.85 4.41
CA ALA A 90 7.85 9.91 5.13
C ALA A 90 8.44 11.31 5.24
N VAL A 91 8.11 12.19 4.31
CA VAL A 91 8.71 13.55 4.23
C VAL A 91 7.97 14.60 5.11
#